data_4cd608307057472ff72d74b68ef21add
#
_entry.id   4cd608307057472ff72d74b68ef21add
#
_cell.length_a   1.000
_cell.length_b   1.000
_cell.length_c   1.000
_cell.angle_alpha   90.00
_cell.angle_beta   90.00
_cell.angle_gamma   90.00
#
_symmetry.space_group_name_H-M   'P 1'
#
loop_
_entity.id
_entity.type
_entity.pdbx_description
1 polymer ?
#
loop_
_entity_poly.entity_id
_entity_poly.type
_entity_poly.pdbx_seq_one_letter_code
_entity_poly.pdbx_strand_id
1 'polypeptide(L)'
;MKSTFIDLKNPDLYREGIPHEVFARLRREAPVAWNPEKDGRGFWAVTRYEDIVAVSKNPKVFSSARKHGGHRMFDENVVGVAGVGADKTEAPMISMDPPQHNLYRRMVSPGFAPRRIQALEERIRHRVIGILDHLQGTDTCDFVVDIAAELPIQMLAELLGVPQGDRAKLFEWSNALIAEDDTEYRSSPEAVAEKIASMAEYALELWKERLEHPGDDLISMLVHSRIDGEAMTREHYIGTFILLVAAGNETTRNSLSGGFLALSDHRAERRRLIEDPSLLASAASEIVRWVSPVLHMRRTAIEPADIAGQAIRPGDKVILWYCSGNRDEAVFNDPFRFDIARAEPPHIGFGTGQHFCLGARLAEVQIRVFYNEFLRRYPNARPAGPVQRMRSNFVVGYKSIPTRLFG
;
A
#
# COMPACT_ATOMS: atom_id res chain seq x y z
N MET A 1 13.31 -9.42 -34.60
CA MET A 1 12.21 -9.95 -33.77
C MET A 1 11.19 -8.83 -33.56
N LYS A 2 9.91 -9.01 -33.93
CA LYS A 2 8.87 -8.02 -33.60
C LYS A 2 8.74 -7.99 -32.09
N SER A 3 9.15 -6.89 -31.45
CA SER A 3 8.88 -6.65 -30.02
C SER A 3 7.37 -6.68 -29.86
N THR A 4 6.84 -7.74 -29.27
CA THR A 4 5.41 -7.79 -28.91
C THR A 4 5.24 -6.78 -27.80
N PHE A 5 4.62 -5.64 -28.12
CA PHE A 5 4.28 -4.63 -27.14
C PHE A 5 3.43 -5.24 -26.01
N ILE A 6 3.80 -5.00 -24.79
CA ILE A 6 3.04 -5.44 -23.60
C ILE A 6 2.50 -4.19 -22.91
N ASP A 7 1.18 -4.08 -22.84
CA ASP A 7 0.51 -2.98 -22.17
C ASP A 7 0.52 -3.20 -20.64
N LEU A 8 1.48 -2.56 -19.97
CA LEU A 8 1.59 -2.60 -18.51
C LEU A 8 0.43 -1.90 -17.78
N LYS A 9 -0.38 -1.11 -18.50
CA LYS A 9 -1.58 -0.48 -17.93
C LYS A 9 -2.74 -1.47 -17.84
N ASN A 10 -2.76 -2.51 -18.68
CA ASN A 10 -3.85 -3.48 -18.71
C ASN A 10 -3.94 -4.26 -17.39
N PRO A 11 -5.01 -4.09 -16.55
CA PRO A 11 -5.14 -4.79 -15.29
C PRO A 11 -5.34 -6.30 -15.44
N ASP A 12 -5.76 -6.79 -16.62
CA ASP A 12 -5.89 -8.22 -16.87
C ASP A 12 -4.53 -8.95 -16.91
N LEU A 13 -3.45 -8.21 -17.16
CA LEU A 13 -2.08 -8.75 -17.09
C LEU A 13 -1.71 -9.24 -15.68
N TYR A 14 -2.40 -8.74 -14.65
CA TYR A 14 -2.09 -9.01 -13.24
C TYR A 14 -3.07 -9.97 -12.56
N ARG A 15 -4.05 -10.53 -13.30
CA ARG A 15 -5.07 -11.44 -12.74
C ARG A 15 -4.48 -12.69 -12.08
N GLU A 16 -3.47 -13.28 -12.71
CA GLU A 16 -2.79 -14.48 -12.18
C GLU A 16 -1.63 -14.14 -11.22
N GLY A 17 -1.34 -12.85 -11.04
CA GLY A 17 -0.26 -12.34 -10.22
C GLY A 17 0.64 -11.37 -10.99
N ILE A 18 1.75 -10.97 -10.36
CA ILE A 18 2.72 -10.06 -10.98
C ILE A 18 3.40 -10.77 -12.16
N PRO A 19 3.40 -10.18 -13.37
CA PRO A 19 4.06 -10.79 -14.55
C PRO A 19 5.58 -10.64 -14.48
N HIS A 20 6.22 -11.37 -13.56
CA HIS A 20 7.64 -11.24 -13.23
C HIS A 20 8.56 -11.44 -14.45
N GLU A 21 8.22 -12.36 -15.37
CA GLU A 21 9.01 -12.60 -16.59
C GLU A 21 9.01 -11.38 -17.53
N VAL A 22 7.89 -10.66 -17.61
CA VAL A 22 7.77 -9.41 -18.37
C VAL A 22 8.73 -8.38 -17.78
N PHE A 23 8.67 -8.17 -16.46
CA PHE A 23 9.54 -7.21 -15.78
C PHE A 23 11.02 -7.62 -15.85
N ALA A 24 11.35 -8.90 -15.71
CA ALA A 24 12.74 -9.38 -15.88
C ALA A 24 13.28 -9.10 -17.28
N ARG A 25 12.46 -9.30 -18.32
CA ARG A 25 12.83 -8.94 -19.70
C ARG A 25 13.04 -7.43 -19.82
N LEU A 26 12.13 -6.60 -19.31
CA LEU A 26 12.26 -5.13 -19.36
C LEU A 26 13.52 -4.66 -18.65
N ARG A 27 13.85 -5.16 -17.45
CA ARG A 27 15.09 -4.78 -16.74
C ARG A 27 16.34 -5.05 -17.57
N ARG A 28 16.37 -6.15 -18.34
CA ARG A 28 17.53 -6.50 -19.16
C ARG A 28 17.59 -5.72 -20.47
N GLU A 29 16.46 -5.60 -21.17
CA GLU A 29 16.42 -5.16 -22.57
C GLU A 29 16.04 -3.69 -22.75
N ALA A 30 15.15 -3.18 -21.89
CA ALA A 30 14.62 -1.82 -21.96
C ALA A 30 14.19 -1.35 -20.56
N PRO A 31 15.14 -1.05 -19.63
CA PRO A 31 14.84 -0.75 -18.23
C PRO A 31 13.99 0.50 -18.05
N VAL A 32 14.00 1.41 -19.00
CA VAL A 32 13.13 2.57 -19.14
C VAL A 32 12.43 2.44 -20.48
N ALA A 33 11.22 1.90 -20.46
CA ALA A 33 10.47 1.55 -21.65
C ALA A 33 9.27 2.48 -21.85
N TRP A 34 9.05 2.94 -23.09
CA TRP A 34 7.84 3.69 -23.41
C TRP A 34 6.64 2.75 -23.51
N ASN A 35 5.58 3.06 -22.77
CA ASN A 35 4.29 2.38 -22.83
C ASN A 35 3.24 3.35 -23.39
N PRO A 36 2.81 3.20 -24.66
CA PRO A 36 1.75 4.00 -25.22
C PRO A 36 0.41 3.71 -24.54
N GLU A 37 -0.43 4.72 -24.42
CA GLU A 37 -1.80 4.59 -23.94
C GLU A 37 -2.76 4.84 -25.11
N LYS A 38 -3.85 4.07 -25.17
CA LYS A 38 -4.86 4.23 -26.22
C LYS A 38 -5.54 5.60 -26.11
N ASP A 39 -5.84 6.02 -24.88
CA ASP A 39 -6.55 7.26 -24.57
C ASP A 39 -5.70 8.15 -23.63
N GLY A 40 -4.44 8.40 -24.03
CA GLY A 40 -3.52 9.17 -23.23
C GLY A 40 -2.19 9.41 -23.92
N ARG A 41 -1.28 10.16 -23.23
CA ARG A 41 0.03 10.51 -23.79
C ARG A 41 1.08 9.39 -23.67
N GLY A 42 0.73 8.26 -23.03
CA GLY A 42 1.68 7.22 -22.69
C GLY A 42 2.51 7.55 -21.44
N PHE A 43 3.41 6.63 -21.08
CA PHE A 43 4.30 6.80 -19.94
C PHE A 43 5.61 6.04 -20.12
N TRP A 44 6.62 6.45 -19.37
CA TRP A 44 7.89 5.73 -19.22
C TRP A 44 7.76 4.74 -18.05
N ALA A 45 7.92 3.47 -18.31
CA ALA A 45 7.98 2.41 -17.31
C ALA A 45 9.43 2.25 -16.83
N VAL A 46 9.70 2.57 -15.56
CA VAL A 46 11.00 2.41 -14.92
C VAL A 46 11.00 1.13 -14.10
N THR A 47 11.91 0.20 -14.39
CA THR A 47 11.84 -1.17 -13.89
C THR A 47 13.04 -1.62 -13.05
N ARG A 48 14.21 -0.97 -13.16
CA ARG A 48 15.40 -1.27 -12.33
C ARG A 48 15.31 -0.59 -10.97
N TYR A 49 15.83 -1.24 -9.97
CA TYR A 49 15.84 -0.75 -8.58
C TYR A 49 16.54 0.63 -8.46
N GLU A 50 17.75 0.76 -8.98
CA GLU A 50 18.54 2.00 -8.86
C GLU A 50 17.87 3.17 -9.55
N ASP A 51 17.30 2.97 -10.74
CA ASP A 51 16.57 4.00 -11.49
C ASP A 51 15.31 4.46 -10.73
N ILE A 52 14.55 3.52 -10.14
CA ILE A 52 13.39 3.80 -9.30
C ILE A 52 13.80 4.64 -8.08
N VAL A 53 14.90 4.28 -7.43
CA VAL A 53 15.44 5.00 -6.26
C VAL A 53 15.90 6.40 -6.66
N ALA A 54 16.62 6.54 -7.77
CA ALA A 54 17.10 7.83 -8.27
C ALA A 54 15.95 8.79 -8.57
N VAL A 55 14.93 8.34 -9.29
CA VAL A 55 13.73 9.14 -9.60
C VAL A 55 12.98 9.52 -8.31
N SER A 56 12.77 8.56 -7.39
CA SER A 56 12.05 8.81 -6.15
C SER A 56 12.72 9.82 -5.23
N LYS A 57 14.06 9.89 -5.26
CA LYS A 57 14.87 10.82 -4.43
C LYS A 57 15.06 12.20 -5.05
N ASN A 58 14.55 12.42 -6.25
CA ASN A 58 14.71 13.71 -6.95
C ASN A 58 13.34 14.41 -7.20
N PRO A 59 12.68 14.92 -6.15
CA PRO A 59 11.39 15.59 -6.27
C PRO A 59 11.45 16.95 -6.97
N LYS A 60 12.65 17.53 -7.14
CA LYS A 60 12.83 18.78 -7.89
C LYS A 60 12.61 18.60 -9.39
N VAL A 61 12.83 17.39 -9.88
CA VAL A 61 12.67 17.03 -11.30
C VAL A 61 11.44 16.16 -11.51
N PHE A 62 11.15 15.25 -10.57
CA PHE A 62 10.08 14.26 -10.67
C PHE A 62 9.00 14.51 -9.63
N SER A 63 7.99 15.26 -10.02
CA SER A 63 6.89 15.72 -9.17
C SER A 63 5.87 14.62 -8.87
N SER A 64 5.33 14.64 -7.65
CA SER A 64 4.13 13.90 -7.24
C SER A 64 2.90 14.80 -7.15
N ALA A 65 3.05 16.12 -7.31
CA ALA A 65 1.96 17.06 -7.05
C ALA A 65 0.77 16.87 -8.00
N ARG A 66 -0.44 16.99 -7.44
CA ARG A 66 -1.70 16.87 -8.21
C ARG A 66 -1.73 17.76 -9.43
N LYS A 67 -1.23 19.01 -9.33
CA LYS A 67 -1.17 19.94 -10.45
C LYS A 67 -0.35 19.44 -11.66
N HIS A 68 0.55 18.46 -11.42
CA HIS A 68 1.33 17.78 -12.46
C HIS A 68 0.82 16.38 -12.76
N GLY A 69 -0.37 16.00 -12.24
CA GLY A 69 -1.03 14.74 -12.52
C GLY A 69 -1.07 13.75 -11.36
N GLY A 70 -0.39 14.03 -10.24
CA GLY A 70 -0.49 13.25 -9.02
C GLY A 70 0.40 11.99 -8.98
N HIS A 71 0.02 11.04 -8.11
CA HIS A 71 0.78 9.81 -7.84
C HIS A 71 0.19 8.56 -8.54
N ARG A 72 -1.03 8.69 -9.09
CA ARG A 72 -1.72 7.59 -9.80
C ARG A 72 -1.36 7.60 -11.30
N MET A 73 -1.61 6.49 -11.99
CA MET A 73 -1.34 6.38 -13.42
C MET A 73 -2.23 7.31 -14.26
N PHE A 74 -3.46 7.58 -13.82
CA PHE A 74 -4.35 8.59 -14.42
C PHE A 74 -4.00 10.01 -13.93
N ASP A 75 -4.52 11.01 -14.62
CA ASP A 75 -4.28 12.42 -14.29
C ASP A 75 -5.24 12.90 -13.18
N GLU A 76 -4.78 12.94 -11.93
CA GLU A 76 -5.58 13.36 -10.76
C GLU A 76 -6.03 14.84 -10.81
N ASN A 77 -5.32 15.69 -11.56
CA ASN A 77 -5.71 17.07 -11.79
C ASN A 77 -6.97 17.21 -12.68
N VAL A 78 -7.32 16.16 -13.43
CA VAL A 78 -8.50 16.08 -14.28
C VAL A 78 -9.62 15.32 -13.59
N VAL A 79 -9.31 14.15 -13.07
CA VAL A 79 -10.31 13.20 -12.54
C VAL A 79 -10.59 13.46 -11.04
N GLY A 80 -9.65 14.10 -10.33
CA GLY A 80 -9.72 14.24 -8.88
C GLY A 80 -9.37 12.94 -8.14
N VAL A 81 -9.58 12.92 -6.83
CA VAL A 81 -9.43 11.69 -6.04
C VAL A 81 -10.64 10.82 -6.29
N ALA A 82 -10.41 9.64 -6.87
CA ALA A 82 -11.43 8.65 -7.19
C ALA A 82 -12.67 9.19 -7.95
N GLY A 83 -12.49 10.21 -8.81
CA GLY A 83 -13.55 10.76 -9.64
C GLY A 83 -14.33 11.93 -9.03
N VAL A 84 -13.99 12.40 -7.84
CA VAL A 84 -14.51 13.66 -7.29
C VAL A 84 -13.66 14.80 -7.85
N GLY A 85 -14.29 15.77 -8.51
CA GLY A 85 -13.62 16.85 -9.28
C GLY A 85 -12.45 17.48 -8.52
N ALA A 86 -11.36 17.72 -9.23
CA ALA A 86 -10.07 18.19 -8.69
C ALA A 86 -10.15 19.55 -7.97
N ASP A 87 -11.19 20.33 -8.26
CA ASP A 87 -11.47 21.66 -7.72
C ASP A 87 -12.21 21.64 -6.38
N LYS A 88 -12.69 20.48 -5.92
CA LYS A 88 -13.50 20.34 -4.71
C LYS A 88 -12.74 19.82 -3.47
N THR A 89 -11.52 19.33 -3.63
CA THR A 89 -10.73 18.77 -2.53
C THR A 89 -9.27 19.20 -2.63
N GLU A 90 -8.66 19.52 -1.49
CA GLU A 90 -7.22 19.71 -1.42
C GLU A 90 -6.48 18.39 -1.70
N ALA A 91 -5.27 18.51 -2.28
CA ALA A 91 -4.46 17.34 -2.57
C ALA A 91 -4.07 16.63 -1.27
N PRO A 92 -4.19 15.30 -1.17
CA PRO A 92 -3.62 14.56 -0.05
C PRO A 92 -2.08 14.62 -0.11
N MET A 93 -1.43 14.46 1.05
CA MET A 93 0.03 14.58 1.20
C MET A 93 0.82 13.76 0.16
N ILE A 94 0.31 12.60 -0.25
CA ILE A 94 0.95 11.74 -1.26
C ILE A 94 1.03 12.41 -2.65
N SER A 95 0.11 13.34 -2.94
CA SER A 95 0.04 14.12 -4.19
C SER A 95 0.52 15.56 -3.99
N MET A 96 1.56 15.74 -3.18
CA MET A 96 2.24 17.02 -2.92
C MET A 96 3.74 16.89 -3.14
N ASP A 97 4.38 18.02 -3.41
CA ASP A 97 5.85 18.19 -3.43
C ASP A 97 6.31 19.07 -2.27
N PRO A 98 7.61 19.07 -1.93
CA PRO A 98 8.18 20.08 -1.04
C PRO A 98 7.98 21.50 -1.57
N PRO A 99 7.79 22.53 -0.71
CA PRO A 99 7.85 22.43 0.76
C PRO A 99 6.55 21.96 1.41
N GLN A 100 5.42 22.00 0.69
CA GLN A 100 4.07 21.68 1.23
C GLN A 100 4.01 20.25 1.76
N HIS A 101 4.49 19.25 0.99
CA HIS A 101 4.60 17.88 1.46
C HIS A 101 5.29 17.77 2.82
N ASN A 102 6.42 18.47 3.00
CA ASN A 102 7.19 18.40 4.23
C ASN A 102 6.43 18.96 5.43
N LEU A 103 5.64 20.03 5.21
CA LEU A 103 4.80 20.62 6.25
C LEU A 103 3.78 19.61 6.77
N TYR A 104 2.96 19.04 5.89
CA TYR A 104 1.92 18.07 6.30
C TYR A 104 2.52 16.77 6.81
N ARG A 105 3.63 16.31 6.25
CA ARG A 105 4.33 15.14 6.77
C ARG A 105 4.81 15.34 8.20
N ARG A 106 5.32 16.53 8.55
CA ARG A 106 5.70 16.86 9.94
C ARG A 106 4.49 16.84 10.90
N MET A 107 3.30 17.25 10.43
CA MET A 107 2.08 17.21 11.25
C MET A 107 1.64 15.77 11.56
N VAL A 108 1.75 14.86 10.58
CA VAL A 108 1.25 13.48 10.70
C VAL A 108 2.27 12.53 11.33
N SER A 109 3.57 12.71 11.06
CA SER A 109 4.65 11.79 11.46
C SER A 109 4.72 11.47 12.95
N PRO A 110 4.43 12.38 13.91
CA PRO A 110 4.45 12.05 15.32
C PRO A 110 3.50 10.92 15.71
N GLY A 111 2.37 10.75 14.99
CA GLY A 111 1.43 9.65 15.20
C GLY A 111 2.01 8.27 14.84
N PHE A 112 3.06 8.24 14.02
CA PHE A 112 3.76 7.03 13.58
C PHE A 112 5.18 6.91 14.17
N ALA A 113 5.48 7.71 15.20
CA ALA A 113 6.78 7.67 15.87
C ALA A 113 7.08 6.28 16.45
N PRO A 114 8.36 5.83 16.46
CA PRO A 114 8.73 4.50 16.93
C PRO A 114 8.15 4.12 18.29
N ARG A 115 8.18 5.05 19.25
CA ARG A 115 7.67 4.85 20.60
C ARG A 115 6.14 4.61 20.62
N ARG A 116 5.37 5.34 19.79
CA ARG A 116 3.91 5.12 19.66
C ARG A 116 3.60 3.77 19.05
N ILE A 117 4.29 3.43 17.97
CA ILE A 117 4.09 2.13 17.32
C ILE A 117 4.46 0.98 18.23
N GLN A 118 5.55 1.09 19.01
CA GLN A 118 5.91 0.09 20.03
C GLN A 118 4.83 -0.06 21.10
N ALA A 119 4.22 1.03 21.54
CA ALA A 119 3.11 0.99 22.51
C ALA A 119 1.84 0.31 21.94
N LEU A 120 1.68 0.24 20.63
CA LEU A 120 0.57 -0.47 19.98
C LEU A 120 0.81 -1.99 19.87
N GLU A 121 2.01 -2.51 20.08
CA GLU A 121 2.34 -3.92 19.84
C GLU A 121 1.45 -4.87 20.66
N GLU A 122 1.24 -4.60 21.94
CA GLU A 122 0.38 -5.44 22.79
C GLU A 122 -1.11 -5.33 22.37
N ARG A 123 -1.55 -4.17 21.90
CA ARG A 123 -2.91 -4.01 21.36
C ARG A 123 -3.07 -4.78 20.06
N ILE A 124 -2.06 -4.73 19.18
CA ILE A 124 -2.03 -5.55 17.94
C ILE A 124 -2.12 -7.03 18.30
N ARG A 125 -1.34 -7.50 19.28
CA ARG A 125 -1.35 -8.89 19.76
C ARG A 125 -2.74 -9.29 20.27
N HIS A 126 -3.34 -8.45 21.10
CA HIS A 126 -4.70 -8.68 21.61
C HIS A 126 -5.73 -8.80 20.49
N ARG A 127 -5.66 -7.93 19.47
CA ARG A 127 -6.54 -8.00 18.28
C ARG A 127 -6.32 -9.29 17.49
N VAL A 128 -5.07 -9.66 17.25
CA VAL A 128 -4.73 -10.92 16.56
C VAL A 128 -5.29 -12.11 17.32
N ILE A 129 -5.09 -12.18 18.63
CA ILE A 129 -5.61 -13.27 19.46
C ILE A 129 -7.14 -13.33 19.34
N GLY A 130 -7.83 -12.19 19.47
CA GLY A 130 -9.29 -12.13 19.34
C GLY A 130 -9.78 -12.60 17.97
N ILE A 131 -9.13 -12.22 16.88
CA ILE A 131 -9.46 -12.68 15.52
C ILE A 131 -9.30 -14.21 15.43
N LEU A 132 -8.19 -14.75 15.92
CA LEU A 132 -7.93 -16.18 15.87
C LEU A 132 -8.83 -16.99 16.80
N ASP A 133 -9.32 -16.41 17.90
CA ASP A 133 -10.24 -17.06 18.83
C ASP A 133 -11.63 -17.29 18.20
N HIS A 134 -12.06 -16.42 17.29
CA HIS A 134 -13.33 -16.63 16.56
C HIS A 134 -13.29 -17.84 15.62
N LEU A 135 -12.10 -18.36 15.31
CA LEU A 135 -11.92 -19.55 14.49
C LEU A 135 -11.85 -20.86 15.29
N GLN A 136 -11.98 -20.80 16.63
CA GLN A 136 -11.93 -21.99 17.46
C GLN A 136 -13.10 -22.92 17.11
N GLY A 137 -12.76 -24.20 16.89
CA GLY A 137 -13.76 -25.22 16.53
C GLY A 137 -14.12 -25.27 15.04
N THR A 138 -13.47 -24.45 14.18
CA THR A 138 -13.62 -24.52 12.73
C THR A 138 -12.39 -25.15 12.09
N ASP A 139 -12.58 -26.04 11.10
CA ASP A 139 -11.47 -26.65 10.33
C ASP A 139 -11.07 -25.80 9.11
N THR A 140 -12.00 -24.97 8.65
CA THR A 140 -11.83 -24.18 7.42
C THR A 140 -12.30 -22.75 7.63
N CYS A 141 -11.66 -21.82 6.92
CA CYS A 141 -12.05 -20.41 6.87
C CYS A 141 -11.66 -19.79 5.53
N ASP A 142 -12.06 -18.56 5.29
CA ASP A 142 -11.43 -17.71 4.27
C ASP A 142 -10.35 -16.85 4.92
N PHE A 143 -9.07 -17.09 4.57
CA PHE A 143 -7.96 -16.36 5.18
C PHE A 143 -8.05 -14.86 4.96
N VAL A 144 -8.57 -14.42 3.81
CA VAL A 144 -8.68 -12.98 3.51
C VAL A 144 -9.79 -12.35 4.33
N VAL A 145 -10.99 -12.94 4.27
CA VAL A 145 -12.22 -12.37 4.86
C VAL A 145 -12.22 -12.50 6.38
N ASP A 146 -11.92 -13.70 6.88
CA ASP A 146 -12.07 -14.02 8.30
C ASP A 146 -10.84 -13.62 9.15
N ILE A 147 -9.68 -13.38 8.49
CA ILE A 147 -8.42 -13.13 9.20
C ILE A 147 -7.75 -11.85 8.72
N ALA A 148 -7.26 -11.82 7.47
CA ALA A 148 -6.33 -10.79 7.01
C ALA A 148 -6.96 -9.41 6.87
N ALA A 149 -8.27 -9.30 6.62
CA ALA A 149 -8.99 -8.04 6.53
C ALA A 149 -9.28 -7.43 7.91
N GLU A 150 -9.46 -8.26 8.95
CA GLU A 150 -9.87 -7.81 10.27
C GLU A 150 -8.78 -7.02 11.01
N LEU A 151 -7.52 -7.50 10.98
CA LEU A 151 -6.45 -6.87 11.75
C LEU A 151 -6.16 -5.43 11.32
N PRO A 152 -5.89 -5.13 10.02
CA PRO A 152 -5.57 -3.76 9.61
C PRO A 152 -6.71 -2.79 9.86
N ILE A 153 -7.96 -3.21 9.65
CA ILE A 153 -9.12 -2.32 9.83
C ILE A 153 -9.38 -1.99 11.30
N GLN A 154 -9.21 -2.98 12.19
CA GLN A 154 -9.33 -2.76 13.64
C GLN A 154 -8.21 -1.83 14.14
N MET A 155 -6.99 -2.01 13.64
CA MET A 155 -5.85 -1.17 14.02
C MET A 155 -5.95 0.23 13.44
N LEU A 156 -6.50 0.38 12.23
CA LEU A 156 -6.76 1.69 11.63
C LEU A 156 -7.81 2.46 12.43
N ALA A 157 -8.91 1.81 12.80
CA ALA A 157 -9.95 2.40 13.65
C ALA A 157 -9.35 2.87 14.98
N GLU A 158 -8.51 2.05 15.61
CA GLU A 158 -7.86 2.37 16.88
C GLU A 158 -6.87 3.54 16.75
N LEU A 159 -6.03 3.55 15.70
CA LEU A 159 -5.07 4.62 15.43
C LEU A 159 -5.77 5.97 15.21
N LEU A 160 -6.87 5.95 14.47
CA LEU A 160 -7.65 7.14 14.14
C LEU A 160 -8.56 7.59 15.30
N GLY A 161 -8.83 6.74 16.30
CA GLY A 161 -9.82 7.01 17.35
C GLY A 161 -11.26 6.82 16.86
N VAL A 162 -11.46 6.04 15.80
CA VAL A 162 -12.78 5.65 15.28
C VAL A 162 -13.36 4.53 16.13
N PRO A 163 -14.64 4.61 16.54
CA PRO A 163 -15.30 3.52 17.26
C PRO A 163 -15.23 2.19 16.50
N GLN A 164 -14.93 1.09 17.20
CA GLN A 164 -14.79 -0.22 16.54
C GLN A 164 -16.09 -0.67 15.84
N GLY A 165 -17.26 -0.20 16.28
CA GLY A 165 -18.53 -0.44 15.60
C GLY A 165 -18.61 0.16 14.18
N ASP A 166 -17.84 1.21 13.91
CA ASP A 166 -17.80 1.89 12.60
C ASP A 166 -16.74 1.34 11.65
N ARG A 167 -15.96 0.33 12.06
CA ARG A 167 -14.87 -0.23 11.22
C ARG A 167 -15.34 -0.76 9.86
N ALA A 168 -16.59 -1.21 9.76
CA ALA A 168 -17.18 -1.64 8.49
C ALA A 168 -17.24 -0.52 7.46
N LYS A 169 -17.52 0.72 7.89
CA LYS A 169 -17.49 1.90 7.02
C LYS A 169 -16.09 2.13 6.47
N LEU A 170 -15.05 2.04 7.32
CA LEU A 170 -13.65 2.18 6.89
C LEU A 170 -13.29 1.12 5.83
N PHE A 171 -13.75 -0.11 6.00
CA PHE A 171 -13.53 -1.21 5.05
C PHE A 171 -14.17 -0.92 3.69
N GLU A 172 -15.45 -0.54 3.67
CA GLU A 172 -16.16 -0.19 2.44
C GLU A 172 -15.52 0.99 1.69
N TRP A 173 -15.12 2.03 2.42
CA TRP A 173 -14.47 3.20 1.85
C TRP A 173 -13.10 2.86 1.27
N SER A 174 -12.28 2.08 1.97
CA SER A 174 -10.97 1.69 1.47
C SER A 174 -11.06 0.86 0.19
N ASN A 175 -11.99 -0.09 0.10
CA ASN A 175 -12.22 -0.87 -1.10
C ASN A 175 -12.65 0.01 -2.29
N ALA A 176 -13.57 0.97 -2.07
CA ALA A 176 -14.02 1.88 -3.11
C ALA A 176 -12.92 2.78 -3.68
N LEU A 177 -11.92 3.14 -2.85
CA LEU A 177 -10.82 4.02 -3.23
C LEU A 177 -9.71 3.32 -4.00
N ILE A 178 -9.50 2.02 -3.79
CA ILE A 178 -8.32 1.31 -4.31
C ILE A 178 -8.66 0.38 -5.46
N ALA A 179 -9.83 -0.22 -5.45
CA ALA A 179 -10.23 -1.24 -6.43
C ALA A 179 -10.85 -0.65 -7.71
N GLU A 180 -10.19 0.34 -8.32
CA GLU A 180 -10.70 1.09 -9.49
C GLU A 180 -11.01 0.21 -10.70
N ASP A 181 -10.21 -0.82 -10.93
CA ASP A 181 -10.33 -1.71 -12.09
C ASP A 181 -11.20 -2.93 -11.82
N ASP A 182 -11.59 -3.17 -10.55
CA ASP A 182 -12.35 -4.36 -10.16
C ASP A 182 -13.84 -4.04 -10.02
N THR A 183 -14.64 -4.55 -10.94
CA THR A 183 -16.07 -4.25 -11.03
C THR A 183 -16.90 -4.77 -9.84
N GLU A 184 -16.37 -5.70 -9.04
CA GLU A 184 -17.04 -6.20 -7.84
C GLU A 184 -16.99 -5.18 -6.69
N TYR A 185 -15.88 -4.45 -6.55
CA TYR A 185 -15.69 -3.45 -5.49
C TYR A 185 -16.00 -2.03 -5.93
N ARG A 186 -15.85 -1.74 -7.22
CA ARG A 186 -16.15 -0.43 -7.80
C ARG A 186 -17.39 -0.52 -8.68
N SER A 187 -18.47 0.15 -8.25
CA SER A 187 -19.70 0.25 -9.03
C SER A 187 -19.62 1.38 -10.05
N SER A 188 -20.28 2.47 -9.84
CA SER A 188 -20.24 3.64 -10.72
C SER A 188 -19.37 4.77 -10.16
N PRO A 189 -18.90 5.72 -10.99
CA PRO A 189 -18.21 6.92 -10.50
C PRO A 189 -19.04 7.71 -9.48
N GLU A 190 -20.35 7.74 -9.65
CA GLU A 190 -21.30 8.43 -8.75
C GLU A 190 -21.32 7.75 -7.37
N ALA A 191 -21.39 6.42 -7.32
CA ALA A 191 -21.36 5.67 -6.08
C ALA A 191 -20.02 5.82 -5.33
N VAL A 192 -18.91 5.94 -6.06
CA VAL A 192 -17.60 6.25 -5.46
C VAL A 192 -17.61 7.67 -4.89
N ALA A 193 -18.16 8.65 -5.62
CA ALA A 193 -18.27 10.03 -5.15
C ALA A 193 -19.13 10.14 -3.89
N GLU A 194 -20.26 9.43 -3.81
CA GLU A 194 -21.09 9.35 -2.61
C GLU A 194 -20.33 8.78 -1.41
N LYS A 195 -19.54 7.72 -1.60
CA LYS A 195 -18.71 7.14 -0.54
C LYS A 195 -17.64 8.11 -0.05
N ILE A 196 -17.01 8.87 -0.95
CA ILE A 196 -16.04 9.91 -0.59
C ILE A 196 -16.71 11.05 0.19
N ALA A 197 -17.89 11.48 -0.25
CA ALA A 197 -18.66 12.51 0.46
C ALA A 197 -19.03 12.05 1.88
N SER A 198 -19.57 10.84 2.01
CA SER A 198 -19.88 10.22 3.31
C SER A 198 -18.65 10.12 4.23
N MET A 199 -17.49 9.76 3.65
CA MET A 199 -16.23 9.71 4.40
C MET A 199 -15.79 11.10 4.87
N ALA A 200 -15.94 12.12 4.03
CA ALA A 200 -15.60 13.50 4.37
C ALA A 200 -16.51 14.05 5.48
N GLU A 201 -17.81 13.76 5.42
CA GLU A 201 -18.78 14.13 6.47
C GLU A 201 -18.41 13.47 7.81
N TYR A 202 -18.15 12.17 7.80
CA TYR A 202 -17.74 11.44 8.99
C TYR A 202 -16.42 11.95 9.58
N ALA A 203 -15.45 12.26 8.72
CA ALA A 203 -14.20 12.88 9.14
C ALA A 203 -14.43 14.24 9.84
N LEU A 204 -15.35 15.07 9.33
CA LEU A 204 -15.70 16.35 9.94
C LEU A 204 -16.45 16.21 11.26
N GLU A 205 -17.26 15.15 11.43
CA GLU A 205 -17.88 14.84 12.71
C GLU A 205 -16.82 14.51 13.77
N LEU A 206 -15.87 13.64 13.43
CA LEU A 206 -14.73 13.31 14.29
C LEU A 206 -13.85 14.55 14.57
N TRP A 207 -13.65 15.42 13.58
CA TRP A 207 -12.93 16.69 13.78
C TRP A 207 -13.59 17.54 14.86
N LYS A 208 -14.91 17.75 14.80
CA LYS A 208 -15.68 18.55 15.77
C LYS A 208 -15.61 17.93 17.15
N GLU A 209 -15.82 16.62 17.23
CA GLU A 209 -15.76 15.90 18.50
C GLU A 209 -14.38 16.04 19.15
N ARG A 210 -13.29 15.90 18.40
CA ARG A 210 -11.93 15.97 18.93
C ARG A 210 -11.46 17.40 19.24
N LEU A 211 -12.11 18.43 18.68
CA LEU A 211 -11.90 19.81 19.12
C LEU A 211 -12.38 20.02 20.55
N GLU A 212 -13.54 19.45 20.90
CA GLU A 212 -14.19 19.63 22.21
C GLU A 212 -13.68 18.60 23.23
N HIS A 213 -13.41 17.37 22.79
CA HIS A 213 -13.02 16.22 23.61
C HIS A 213 -11.76 15.55 23.04
N PRO A 214 -10.58 16.13 23.25
CA PRO A 214 -9.33 15.54 22.74
C PRO A 214 -9.01 14.19 23.38
N GLY A 215 -8.68 13.20 22.56
CA GLY A 215 -8.23 11.86 22.94
C GLY A 215 -6.75 11.65 22.69
N ASP A 216 -6.27 10.42 22.97
CA ASP A 216 -4.91 9.97 22.61
C ASP A 216 -4.88 9.25 21.25
N ASP A 217 -5.58 9.79 20.26
CA ASP A 217 -5.66 9.26 18.90
C ASP A 217 -5.02 10.21 17.88
N LEU A 218 -4.84 9.69 16.64
CA LEU A 218 -4.23 10.46 15.58
C LEU A 218 -5.07 11.65 15.15
N ILE A 219 -6.40 11.53 15.16
CA ILE A 219 -7.29 12.64 14.79
C ILE A 219 -7.16 13.79 15.79
N SER A 220 -7.19 13.51 17.10
CA SER A 220 -6.95 14.52 18.13
C SER A 220 -5.62 15.24 17.95
N MET A 221 -4.58 14.47 17.62
CA MET A 221 -3.25 15.04 17.36
C MET A 221 -3.26 15.96 16.13
N LEU A 222 -3.93 15.57 15.04
CA LEU A 222 -4.01 16.37 13.81
C LEU A 222 -4.80 17.65 14.00
N VAL A 223 -5.95 17.56 14.67
CA VAL A 223 -6.84 18.69 14.95
C VAL A 223 -6.14 19.78 15.74
N HIS A 224 -5.29 19.39 16.70
CA HIS A 224 -4.54 20.31 17.56
C HIS A 224 -3.12 20.60 17.07
N SER A 225 -2.70 20.04 15.92
CA SER A 225 -1.34 20.26 15.39
C SER A 225 -1.14 21.72 14.98
N ARG A 226 0.08 22.21 15.25
CA ARG A 226 0.57 23.51 14.78
C ARG A 226 2.02 23.35 14.35
N ILE A 227 2.35 23.80 13.15
CA ILE A 227 3.73 23.84 12.66
C ILE A 227 4.02 25.24 12.12
N ASP A 228 5.01 25.89 12.67
CA ASP A 228 5.40 27.27 12.31
C ASP A 228 4.23 28.26 12.46
N GLY A 229 3.31 27.99 13.43
CA GLY A 229 2.08 28.76 13.67
C GLY A 229 0.87 28.34 12.82
N GLU A 230 1.08 27.59 11.76
CA GLU A 230 0.04 27.11 10.86
C GLU A 230 -0.67 25.88 11.44
N ALA A 231 -2.01 25.91 11.42
CA ALA A 231 -2.87 24.79 11.77
C ALA A 231 -3.16 23.93 10.54
N MET A 232 -3.47 22.65 10.76
CA MET A 232 -4.09 21.84 9.72
C MET A 232 -5.47 22.42 9.40
N THR A 233 -5.73 22.71 8.12
CA THR A 233 -7.07 23.11 7.68
C THR A 233 -8.01 21.91 7.61
N ARG A 234 -9.33 22.15 7.63
CA ARG A 234 -10.33 21.07 7.51
C ARG A 234 -10.18 20.30 6.20
N GLU A 235 -9.90 21.00 5.12
CA GLU A 235 -9.73 20.42 3.79
C GLU A 235 -8.52 19.49 3.73
N HIS A 236 -7.38 19.92 4.27
CA HIS A 236 -6.19 19.06 4.36
C HIS A 236 -6.37 17.90 5.34
N TYR A 237 -7.13 18.09 6.41
CA TYR A 237 -7.48 17.03 7.33
C TYR A 237 -8.34 15.96 6.63
N ILE A 238 -9.38 16.36 5.88
CA ILE A 238 -10.21 15.43 5.09
C ILE A 238 -9.33 14.65 4.12
N GLY A 239 -8.48 15.33 3.35
CA GLY A 239 -7.55 14.67 2.43
C GLY A 239 -6.59 13.70 3.14
N THR A 240 -6.13 14.04 4.35
CA THR A 240 -5.29 13.17 5.18
C THR A 240 -6.07 11.97 5.70
N PHE A 241 -7.30 12.15 6.18
CA PHE A 241 -8.17 11.07 6.64
C PHE A 241 -8.44 10.07 5.50
N ILE A 242 -8.84 10.55 4.33
CA ILE A 242 -9.08 9.74 3.13
C ILE A 242 -7.81 8.94 2.76
N LEU A 243 -6.65 9.59 2.76
CA LEU A 243 -5.37 8.94 2.46
C LEU A 243 -5.06 7.81 3.46
N LEU A 244 -5.26 8.06 4.76
CA LEU A 244 -4.97 7.07 5.81
C LEU A 244 -5.91 5.87 5.73
N VAL A 245 -7.19 6.09 5.42
CA VAL A 245 -8.18 5.01 5.21
C VAL A 245 -7.81 4.18 3.99
N ALA A 246 -7.50 4.82 2.86
CA ALA A 246 -7.12 4.12 1.64
C ALA A 246 -5.83 3.30 1.81
N ALA A 247 -4.80 3.90 2.42
CA ALA A 247 -3.46 3.29 2.50
C ALA A 247 -3.32 2.24 3.60
N GLY A 248 -4.03 2.40 4.72
CA GLY A 248 -3.78 1.64 5.95
C GLY A 248 -4.39 0.24 5.99
N ASN A 249 -5.43 -0.02 5.21
CA ASN A 249 -6.15 -1.29 5.22
C ASN A 249 -5.62 -2.28 4.17
N GLU A 250 -5.79 -1.95 2.89
CA GLU A 250 -5.56 -2.87 1.77
C GLU A 250 -4.13 -3.41 1.69
N THR A 251 -3.14 -2.55 1.88
CA THR A 251 -1.73 -2.93 1.71
C THR A 251 -1.29 -3.94 2.76
N THR A 252 -1.70 -3.79 4.01
CA THR A 252 -1.39 -4.72 5.10
C THR A 252 -2.18 -6.02 4.94
N ARG A 253 -3.48 -5.97 4.59
CA ARG A 253 -4.30 -7.14 4.27
C ARG A 253 -3.65 -7.99 3.18
N ASN A 254 -3.20 -7.35 2.10
CA ASN A 254 -2.58 -8.04 0.99
C ASN A 254 -1.17 -8.56 1.33
N SER A 255 -0.42 -7.89 2.21
CA SER A 255 0.85 -8.40 2.73
C SER A 255 0.65 -9.65 3.59
N LEU A 256 -0.36 -9.67 4.46
CA LEU A 256 -0.72 -10.85 5.25
C LEU A 256 -1.18 -12.01 4.35
N SER A 257 -2.06 -11.74 3.39
CA SER A 257 -2.58 -12.74 2.47
C SER A 257 -1.50 -13.35 1.58
N GLY A 258 -0.68 -12.50 0.97
CA GLY A 258 0.43 -12.93 0.11
C GLY A 258 1.55 -13.61 0.90
N GLY A 259 1.82 -13.17 2.13
CA GLY A 259 2.75 -13.82 3.03
C GLY A 259 2.30 -15.23 3.45
N PHE A 260 0.99 -15.42 3.68
CA PHE A 260 0.43 -16.74 3.93
C PHE A 260 0.64 -17.71 2.74
N LEU A 261 0.39 -17.24 1.52
CA LEU A 261 0.67 -18.02 0.32
C LEU A 261 2.18 -18.33 0.18
N ALA A 262 3.04 -17.32 0.35
CA ALA A 262 4.48 -17.50 0.26
C ALA A 262 4.99 -18.53 1.28
N LEU A 263 4.56 -18.46 2.54
CA LEU A 263 4.93 -19.42 3.58
C LEU A 263 4.32 -20.82 3.33
N SER A 264 3.18 -20.89 2.65
CA SER A 264 2.57 -22.18 2.27
C SER A 264 3.33 -22.88 1.14
N ASP A 265 3.82 -22.09 0.17
CA ASP A 265 4.62 -22.57 -0.96
C ASP A 265 6.07 -22.92 -0.55
N HIS A 266 6.62 -22.20 0.44
CA HIS A 266 8.00 -22.36 0.93
C HIS A 266 7.99 -23.00 2.33
N ARG A 267 7.59 -24.27 2.40
CA ARG A 267 7.42 -25.02 3.68
C ARG A 267 8.68 -25.05 4.55
N ALA A 268 9.85 -25.05 3.96
CA ALA A 268 11.12 -25.02 4.71
C ALA A 268 11.27 -23.68 5.46
N GLU A 269 11.01 -22.56 4.81
CA GLU A 269 11.07 -21.23 5.41
C GLU A 269 9.98 -21.07 6.50
N ARG A 270 8.78 -21.59 6.25
CA ARG A 270 7.72 -21.63 7.26
C ARG A 270 8.14 -22.40 8.52
N ARG A 271 8.71 -23.61 8.38
CA ARG A 271 9.20 -24.41 9.49
C ARG A 271 10.28 -23.67 10.26
N ARG A 272 11.25 -23.10 9.54
CA ARG A 272 12.33 -22.31 10.12
C ARG A 272 11.81 -21.12 10.92
N LEU A 273 10.76 -20.43 10.44
CA LEU A 273 10.14 -19.31 11.16
C LEU A 273 9.41 -19.75 12.43
N ILE A 274 8.82 -20.95 12.45
CA ILE A 274 8.18 -21.54 13.63
C ILE A 274 9.24 -21.93 14.68
N GLU A 275 10.35 -22.52 14.23
CA GLU A 275 11.46 -22.98 15.09
C GLU A 275 12.27 -21.81 15.66
N ASP A 276 12.43 -20.72 14.90
CA ASP A 276 13.16 -19.52 15.29
C ASP A 276 12.35 -18.24 15.09
N PRO A 277 11.55 -17.83 16.10
CA PRO A 277 10.79 -16.59 16.05
C PRO A 277 11.65 -15.30 16.01
N SER A 278 12.96 -15.37 16.24
CA SER A 278 13.85 -14.21 16.11
C SER A 278 13.90 -13.70 14.66
N LEU A 279 13.57 -14.55 13.68
CA LEU A 279 13.50 -14.23 12.26
C LEU A 279 12.21 -13.47 11.86
N LEU A 280 11.26 -13.27 12.78
CA LEU A 280 9.99 -12.60 12.45
C LEU A 280 10.16 -11.18 11.90
N ALA A 281 11.18 -10.45 12.32
CA ALA A 281 11.43 -9.10 11.83
C ALA A 281 11.91 -9.11 10.36
N SER A 282 12.89 -9.95 10.03
CA SER A 282 13.37 -10.11 8.64
C SER A 282 12.32 -10.77 7.75
N ALA A 283 11.56 -11.73 8.29
CA ALA A 283 10.45 -12.35 7.59
C ALA A 283 9.36 -11.33 7.20
N ALA A 284 9.01 -10.38 8.08
CA ALA A 284 8.06 -9.32 7.77
C ALA A 284 8.54 -8.43 6.60
N SER A 285 9.82 -8.05 6.62
CA SER A 285 10.45 -7.30 5.52
C SER A 285 10.45 -8.10 4.20
N GLU A 286 10.85 -9.39 4.26
CA GLU A 286 10.85 -10.27 3.07
C GLU A 286 9.44 -10.50 2.52
N ILE A 287 8.41 -10.61 3.36
CA ILE A 287 7.02 -10.70 2.94
C ILE A 287 6.63 -9.45 2.14
N VAL A 288 6.96 -8.25 2.63
CA VAL A 288 6.65 -7.00 1.89
C VAL A 288 7.42 -6.93 0.56
N ARG A 289 8.70 -7.33 0.54
CA ARG A 289 9.47 -7.42 -0.70
C ARG A 289 8.83 -8.41 -1.68
N TRP A 290 8.47 -9.58 -1.19
CA TRP A 290 7.91 -10.69 -1.99
C TRP A 290 6.56 -10.35 -2.58
N VAL A 291 5.65 -9.84 -1.76
CA VAL A 291 4.30 -9.50 -2.17
C VAL A 291 4.26 -8.22 -3.00
N SER A 292 5.07 -7.20 -2.63
CA SER A 292 5.04 -5.87 -3.26
C SER A 292 3.61 -5.33 -3.38
N PRO A 293 2.89 -5.10 -2.26
CA PRO A 293 1.45 -4.85 -2.27
C PRO A 293 1.04 -3.64 -3.10
N VAL A 294 1.90 -2.61 -3.20
CA VAL A 294 1.77 -1.52 -4.17
C VAL A 294 2.72 -1.82 -5.33
N LEU A 295 2.16 -2.01 -6.52
CA LEU A 295 2.93 -2.40 -7.70
C LEU A 295 3.77 -1.26 -8.25
N HIS A 296 3.21 -0.04 -8.27
CA HIS A 296 3.87 1.14 -8.82
C HIS A 296 3.38 2.44 -8.19
N MET A 297 4.15 3.50 -8.41
CA MET A 297 3.75 4.89 -8.19
C MET A 297 4.18 5.73 -9.40
N ARG A 298 3.44 6.81 -9.67
CA ARG A 298 3.74 7.77 -10.71
C ARG A 298 4.60 8.92 -10.17
N ARG A 299 5.43 9.45 -11.07
CA ARG A 299 5.99 10.80 -11.05
C ARG A 299 5.71 11.47 -12.39
N THR A 300 5.78 12.78 -12.41
CA THR A 300 5.77 13.55 -13.65
C THR A 300 7.04 14.37 -13.71
N ALA A 301 7.77 14.27 -14.81
CA ALA A 301 8.93 15.12 -15.03
C ALA A 301 8.47 16.58 -15.19
N ILE A 302 9.06 17.50 -14.44
CA ILE A 302 8.77 18.95 -14.54
C ILE A 302 9.94 19.73 -15.15
N GLU A 303 11.08 19.08 -15.30
CA GLU A 303 12.27 19.53 -16.00
C GLU A 303 12.79 18.45 -16.94
N PRO A 304 13.61 18.78 -17.96
CA PRO A 304 14.28 17.76 -18.77
C PRO A 304 15.18 16.87 -17.89
N ALA A 305 15.15 15.57 -18.12
CA ALA A 305 15.94 14.62 -17.36
C ALA A 305 16.46 13.48 -18.24
N ASP A 306 17.40 12.71 -17.70
CA ASP A 306 17.83 11.44 -18.25
C ASP A 306 17.63 10.34 -17.20
N ILE A 307 17.07 9.20 -17.62
CA ILE A 307 16.97 8.00 -16.79
C ILE A 307 17.61 6.86 -17.57
N ALA A 308 18.75 6.37 -17.10
CA ALA A 308 19.50 5.27 -17.71
C ALA A 308 19.76 5.46 -19.23
N GLY A 309 20.10 6.68 -19.65
CA GLY A 309 20.35 7.04 -21.05
C GLY A 309 19.10 7.34 -21.87
N GLN A 310 17.91 7.31 -21.25
CA GLN A 310 16.64 7.68 -21.89
C GLN A 310 16.27 9.13 -21.55
N ALA A 311 16.19 9.97 -22.59
CA ALA A 311 15.77 11.37 -22.43
C ALA A 311 14.28 11.46 -22.05
N ILE A 312 13.98 12.12 -20.95
CA ILE A 312 12.65 12.37 -20.41
C ILE A 312 12.32 13.86 -20.56
N ARG A 313 11.16 14.17 -21.10
CA ARG A 313 10.70 15.55 -21.35
C ARG A 313 9.82 16.06 -20.22
N PRO A 314 9.78 17.37 -19.96
CA PRO A 314 8.80 17.96 -19.07
C PRO A 314 7.38 17.58 -19.47
N GLY A 315 6.59 17.16 -18.49
CA GLY A 315 5.23 16.64 -18.67
C GLY A 315 5.14 15.12 -18.91
N ASP A 316 6.25 14.42 -19.14
CA ASP A 316 6.22 12.97 -19.30
C ASP A 316 5.83 12.28 -17.98
N LYS A 317 4.93 11.29 -18.08
CA LYS A 317 4.61 10.37 -16.99
C LYS A 317 5.72 9.34 -16.83
N VAL A 318 6.16 9.14 -15.60
CA VAL A 318 7.21 8.16 -15.21
C VAL A 318 6.62 7.24 -14.16
N ILE A 319 6.43 5.97 -14.50
CA ILE A 319 5.83 4.96 -13.62
C ILE A 319 6.93 4.08 -13.03
N LEU A 320 7.04 4.10 -11.71
CA LEU A 320 8.07 3.41 -10.94
C LEU A 320 7.53 2.06 -10.48
N TRP A 321 7.95 0.97 -11.13
CA TRP A 321 7.46 -0.38 -10.86
C TRP A 321 8.20 -1.01 -9.67
N TYR A 322 7.70 -0.80 -8.45
CA TYR A 322 8.31 -1.35 -7.22
C TYR A 322 8.38 -2.85 -7.21
N CYS A 323 7.35 -3.54 -7.73
CA CYS A 323 7.35 -4.99 -7.87
C CYS A 323 8.47 -5.52 -8.77
N SER A 324 8.88 -4.74 -9.77
CA SER A 324 10.04 -5.05 -10.61
C SER A 324 11.34 -4.80 -9.86
N GLY A 325 11.52 -3.63 -9.25
CA GLY A 325 12.73 -3.29 -8.49
C GLY A 325 12.99 -4.25 -7.34
N ASN A 326 11.94 -4.75 -6.66
CA ASN A 326 12.06 -5.76 -5.60
C ASN A 326 12.49 -7.16 -6.12
N ARG A 327 12.61 -7.35 -7.42
CA ARG A 327 13.08 -8.56 -8.10
C ARG A 327 14.29 -8.30 -9.00
N ASP A 328 14.98 -7.18 -8.80
CA ASP A 328 16.14 -6.80 -9.62
C ASP A 328 17.35 -7.68 -9.29
N GLU A 329 17.80 -8.44 -10.28
CA GLU A 329 18.92 -9.37 -10.19
C GLU A 329 20.28 -8.66 -10.02
N ALA A 330 20.34 -7.37 -10.36
CA ALA A 330 21.53 -6.55 -10.14
C ALA A 330 21.71 -6.14 -8.68
N VAL A 331 20.63 -6.21 -7.88
CA VAL A 331 20.61 -5.73 -6.50
C VAL A 331 20.39 -6.86 -5.50
N PHE A 332 19.44 -7.75 -5.77
CA PHE A 332 19.11 -8.87 -4.89
C PHE A 332 19.76 -10.15 -5.36
N ASN A 333 20.54 -10.78 -4.50
CA ASN A 333 21.01 -12.14 -4.74
C ASN A 333 19.80 -13.09 -4.69
N ASP A 334 19.62 -13.89 -5.75
CA ASP A 334 18.49 -14.83 -5.86
C ASP A 334 17.11 -14.15 -5.60
N PRO A 335 16.71 -13.12 -6.40
CA PRO A 335 15.52 -12.31 -6.10
C PRO A 335 14.20 -13.08 -6.14
N PHE A 336 14.19 -14.25 -6.80
CA PHE A 336 13.05 -15.16 -6.90
C PHE A 336 13.06 -16.26 -5.83
N ARG A 337 14.02 -16.27 -4.92
CA ARG A 337 14.00 -17.07 -3.71
C ARG A 337 13.33 -16.28 -2.58
N PHE A 338 12.32 -16.88 -1.97
CA PHE A 338 11.75 -16.37 -0.72
C PHE A 338 12.64 -16.80 0.44
N ASP A 339 13.25 -15.84 1.11
CA ASP A 339 14.22 -16.08 2.19
C ASP A 339 13.91 -15.18 3.39
N ILE A 340 13.33 -15.76 4.43
CA ILE A 340 12.90 -15.04 5.63
C ILE A 340 14.06 -14.44 6.45
N ALA A 341 15.29 -14.80 6.16
CA ALA A 341 16.49 -14.21 6.78
C ALA A 341 17.16 -13.16 5.89
N ARG A 342 16.57 -12.78 4.75
CA ARG A 342 17.10 -11.73 3.90
C ARG A 342 17.16 -10.41 4.65
N ALA A 343 18.36 -9.89 4.88
CA ALA A 343 18.57 -8.66 5.61
C ALA A 343 18.88 -7.47 4.69
N GLU A 344 19.64 -7.72 3.63
CA GLU A 344 20.14 -6.71 2.71
C GLU A 344 20.05 -7.18 1.26
N PRO A 345 19.91 -6.28 0.31
CA PRO A 345 19.64 -4.85 0.45
C PRO A 345 18.19 -4.55 0.87
N PRO A 346 17.88 -3.32 1.35
CA PRO A 346 16.52 -2.96 1.72
C PRO A 346 15.61 -2.97 0.49
N HIS A 347 14.40 -3.53 0.63
CA HIS A 347 13.41 -3.49 -0.44
C HIS A 347 12.76 -2.12 -0.61
N ILE A 348 12.13 -1.90 -1.76
CA ILE A 348 11.38 -0.67 -2.08
C ILE A 348 9.86 -0.87 -2.07
N GLY A 349 9.35 -1.91 -1.41
CA GLY A 349 7.92 -2.16 -1.26
C GLY A 349 7.17 -1.09 -0.47
N PHE A 350 7.89 -0.32 0.34
CA PHE A 350 7.40 0.88 1.02
C PHE A 350 7.73 2.19 0.28
N GLY A 351 8.17 2.11 -0.97
CA GLY A 351 8.72 3.25 -1.68
C GLY A 351 10.07 3.69 -1.11
N THR A 352 10.55 4.86 -1.55
CA THR A 352 11.81 5.46 -1.08
C THR A 352 11.76 6.98 -1.24
N GLY A 353 12.73 7.68 -0.66
CA GLY A 353 12.80 9.15 -0.70
C GLY A 353 11.75 9.81 0.19
N GLN A 354 11.31 11.00 -0.19
CA GLN A 354 10.40 11.81 0.64
C GLN A 354 9.02 11.18 0.86
N HIS A 355 8.54 10.38 -0.10
CA HIS A 355 7.28 9.65 -0.02
C HIS A 355 7.43 8.22 0.55
N PHE A 356 8.55 7.90 1.20
CA PHE A 356 8.67 6.64 1.94
C PHE A 356 7.46 6.44 2.85
N CYS A 357 6.90 5.22 2.88
CA CYS A 357 5.67 4.91 3.58
C CYS A 357 5.70 5.37 5.04
N LEU A 358 4.73 6.18 5.42
CA LEU A 358 4.60 6.69 6.79
C LEU A 358 4.27 5.56 7.77
N GLY A 359 3.43 4.61 7.35
CA GLY A 359 2.97 3.46 8.13
C GLY A 359 3.88 2.24 8.07
N ALA A 360 5.08 2.29 7.45
CA ALA A 360 5.93 1.13 7.22
C ALA A 360 6.18 0.34 8.50
N ARG A 361 6.60 1.01 9.58
CA ARG A 361 6.85 0.38 10.89
C ARG A 361 5.59 -0.27 11.49
N LEU A 362 4.43 0.38 11.35
CA LEU A 362 3.16 -0.18 11.84
C LEU A 362 2.79 -1.44 11.06
N ALA A 363 2.95 -1.44 9.75
CA ALA A 363 2.71 -2.61 8.90
C ALA A 363 3.64 -3.78 9.26
N GLU A 364 4.94 -3.52 9.44
CA GLU A 364 5.92 -4.53 9.86
C GLU A 364 5.59 -5.14 11.22
N VAL A 365 5.19 -4.32 12.20
CA VAL A 365 4.77 -4.80 13.52
C VAL A 365 3.51 -5.66 13.41
N GLN A 366 2.51 -5.24 12.63
CA GLN A 366 1.30 -6.03 12.40
C GLN A 366 1.63 -7.39 11.76
N ILE A 367 2.46 -7.41 10.71
CA ILE A 367 2.86 -8.64 10.02
C ILE A 367 3.61 -9.57 11.00
N ARG A 368 4.58 -9.03 11.73
CA ARG A 368 5.40 -9.78 12.70
C ARG A 368 4.55 -10.40 13.82
N VAL A 369 3.71 -9.60 14.47
CA VAL A 369 2.85 -10.07 15.56
C VAL A 369 1.82 -11.07 15.05
N PHE A 370 1.23 -10.80 13.88
CA PHE A 370 0.27 -11.71 13.28
C PHE A 370 0.88 -13.09 13.01
N TYR A 371 2.01 -13.16 12.32
CA TYR A 371 2.61 -14.45 11.99
C TYR A 371 3.15 -15.20 13.22
N ASN A 372 3.61 -14.48 14.24
CA ASN A 372 3.96 -15.10 15.51
C ASN A 372 2.78 -15.86 16.14
N GLU A 373 1.63 -15.20 16.25
CA GLU A 373 0.45 -15.80 16.87
C GLU A 373 -0.23 -16.86 15.95
N PHE A 374 -0.33 -16.56 14.64
CA PHE A 374 -0.96 -17.44 13.67
C PHE A 374 -0.22 -18.76 13.49
N LEU A 375 1.11 -18.72 13.30
CA LEU A 375 1.92 -19.93 13.08
C LEU A 375 2.01 -20.80 14.31
N ARG A 376 2.00 -20.18 15.51
CA ARG A 376 1.96 -20.92 16.79
C ARG A 376 0.65 -21.70 16.95
N ARG A 377 -0.49 -21.12 16.52
CA ARG A 377 -1.82 -21.71 16.66
C ARG A 377 -2.17 -22.68 15.52
N TYR A 378 -1.80 -22.30 14.30
CA TYR A 378 -2.11 -23.02 13.08
C TYR A 378 -0.85 -23.33 12.24
N PRO A 379 0.09 -24.14 12.78
CA PRO A 379 1.37 -24.42 12.11
C PRO A 379 1.22 -25.15 10.78
N ASN A 380 0.09 -25.82 10.54
CA ASN A 380 -0.19 -26.59 9.33
C ASN A 380 -1.24 -25.96 8.41
N ALA A 381 -1.74 -24.76 8.74
CA ALA A 381 -2.72 -24.09 7.89
C ALA A 381 -2.24 -23.95 6.44
N ARG A 382 -3.10 -24.21 5.47
CA ARG A 382 -2.76 -24.19 4.05
C ARG A 382 -3.94 -23.77 3.18
N PRO A 383 -3.72 -23.23 1.99
CA PRO A 383 -4.78 -23.05 1.01
C PRO A 383 -5.48 -24.38 0.72
N ALA A 384 -6.79 -24.33 0.58
CA ALA A 384 -7.66 -25.49 0.37
C ALA A 384 -8.59 -25.34 -0.86
N GLY A 385 -8.39 -24.30 -1.65
CA GLY A 385 -9.15 -24.01 -2.86
C GLY A 385 -8.48 -22.94 -3.72
N PRO A 386 -9.13 -22.55 -4.83
CA PRO A 386 -8.59 -21.52 -5.73
C PRO A 386 -8.53 -20.17 -5.04
N VAL A 387 -7.41 -19.47 -5.25
CA VAL A 387 -7.19 -18.10 -4.77
C VAL A 387 -7.90 -17.12 -5.70
N GLN A 388 -8.81 -16.32 -5.16
CA GLN A 388 -9.44 -15.25 -5.93
C GLN A 388 -8.65 -13.95 -5.77
N ARG A 389 -8.24 -13.37 -6.90
CA ARG A 389 -7.45 -12.14 -6.94
C ARG A 389 -8.30 -10.95 -7.39
N MET A 390 -7.92 -9.78 -6.93
CA MET A 390 -8.48 -8.52 -7.41
C MET A 390 -7.88 -8.18 -8.78
N ARG A 391 -8.71 -7.66 -9.66
CA ARG A 391 -8.29 -7.14 -10.96
C ARG A 391 -7.72 -5.73 -10.76
N SER A 392 -6.40 -5.59 -10.74
CA SER A 392 -5.75 -4.28 -10.54
C SER A 392 -4.32 -4.29 -11.08
N ASN A 393 -3.91 -3.20 -11.73
CA ASN A 393 -2.52 -2.94 -12.07
C ASN A 393 -1.79 -2.09 -11.00
N PHE A 394 -2.51 -1.59 -9.99
CA PHE A 394 -1.98 -0.68 -8.98
C PHE A 394 -1.56 -1.38 -7.69
N VAL A 395 -2.38 -2.30 -7.21
CA VAL A 395 -2.12 -3.07 -6.00
C VAL A 395 -2.25 -4.57 -6.26
N VAL A 396 -1.44 -5.37 -5.59
CA VAL A 396 -1.71 -6.81 -5.45
C VAL A 396 -2.90 -6.95 -4.50
N GLY A 397 -3.96 -7.62 -4.95
CA GLY A 397 -5.16 -7.80 -4.14
C GLY A 397 -5.60 -9.26 -4.08
N TYR A 398 -6.04 -9.68 -2.90
CA TYR A 398 -6.65 -10.98 -2.66
C TYR A 398 -8.07 -10.77 -2.16
N LYS A 399 -9.05 -11.43 -2.82
CA LYS A 399 -10.46 -11.40 -2.43
C LYS A 399 -10.81 -12.56 -1.51
N SER A 400 -10.26 -13.74 -1.80
CA SER A 400 -10.55 -14.98 -1.08
C SER A 400 -9.38 -15.95 -1.19
N ILE A 401 -9.08 -16.61 -0.08
CA ILE A 401 -8.15 -17.73 0.02
C ILE A 401 -8.80 -18.79 0.90
N PRO A 402 -9.58 -19.72 0.31
CA PRO A 402 -10.14 -20.84 1.07
C PRO A 402 -9.02 -21.58 1.77
N THR A 403 -9.12 -21.77 3.07
CA THR A 403 -8.03 -22.23 3.92
C THR A 403 -8.50 -23.36 4.84
N ARG A 404 -7.66 -24.40 4.97
CA ARG A 404 -7.77 -25.42 6.01
C ARG A 404 -6.80 -25.08 7.12
N LEU A 405 -7.29 -24.98 8.36
CA LEU A 405 -6.52 -24.57 9.53
C LEU A 405 -5.71 -25.74 10.13
N PHE A 406 -6.30 -26.92 10.16
CA PHE A 406 -5.65 -28.14 10.65
C PHE A 406 -5.38 -29.09 9.48
N GLY A 407 -4.24 -29.78 9.54
CA GLY A 407 -3.77 -30.64 8.47
C GLY A 407 -3.66 -32.09 8.84
#